data_15f15063ca524627eb4857b037998d30
#
_entry.id   15f15063ca524627eb4857b037998d30
#
_cell.length_a   1.000
_cell.length_b   1.000
_cell.length_c   1.000
_cell.angle_alpha   90.00
_cell.angle_beta   90.00
_cell.angle_gamma   90.00
#
_symmetry.space_group_name_H-M   'P 1'
#
loop_
_entity.id
_entity.type
_entity.pdbx_description
1 polymer ?
#
loop_
_entity_poly.entity_id
_entity_poly.type
_entity_poly.pdbx_seq_one_letter_code
_entity_poly.pdbx_strand_id
1 'polypeptide(L)'
;LQQGAKTLPAGGYYTMPTLAVDGALFVGDSASLLNTQRLKGIHTAMKTGMLAAETIILALEEEDYTRRTLSKYESKVKKSLIHREHFAARNFSQALSKKGLLKFVHLGAQYVSHGKGLKDPLPIRADHATLKQMNVGRETEVNIPRTDIFDGELYVDKLTGVYLSGTQHVEDQPCHLIVHDTDLCSTRCYQEYLNPCTRFCPAQVYEVIEAPDG
;
A
#
# COMPACT_ATOMS: atom_id res chain seq x y z
N LEU A 1 -1.33 14.53 14.78
CA LEU A 1 -1.94 13.38 15.47
C LEU A 1 -1.62 12.12 14.68
N GLN A 2 -0.73 11.28 15.21
CA GLN A 2 -0.47 9.95 14.65
C GLN A 2 -1.52 9.00 15.23
N GLN A 3 -2.62 8.83 14.50
CA GLN A 3 -3.73 7.96 14.96
C GLN A 3 -3.72 6.58 14.31
N GLY A 4 -2.65 6.21 13.66
CA GLY A 4 -2.50 4.92 13.01
C GLY A 4 -1.92 5.03 11.60
N ALA A 5 -1.55 3.90 11.04
CA ALA A 5 -1.05 3.79 9.68
C ALA A 5 -1.70 2.60 8.97
N LYS A 6 -1.93 2.75 7.67
CA LYS A 6 -2.47 1.71 6.82
C LYS A 6 -1.73 1.70 5.49
N THR A 7 -1.32 0.53 5.05
CA THR A 7 -0.77 0.33 3.71
C THR A 7 -1.89 0.26 2.69
N LEU A 8 -1.80 1.07 1.64
CA LEU A 8 -2.73 1.08 0.51
C LEU A 8 -2.01 0.67 -0.76
N PRO A 9 -2.58 -0.23 -1.59
CA PRO A 9 -2.02 -0.55 -2.89
C PRO A 9 -2.18 0.65 -3.84
N ALA A 10 -1.06 1.24 -4.24
CA ALA A 10 -1.01 2.44 -5.08
C ALA A 10 -0.51 2.18 -6.50
N GLY A 11 -0.56 0.95 -6.97
CA GLY A 11 -0.06 0.58 -8.31
C GLY A 11 -0.89 1.11 -9.47
N GLY A 12 -2.16 1.42 -9.24
CA GLY A 12 -3.05 2.01 -10.22
C GLY A 12 -3.48 1.07 -11.34
N TYR A 13 -3.79 1.62 -12.49
CA TYR A 13 -4.43 0.93 -13.62
C TYR A 13 -3.75 -0.36 -14.07
N TYR A 14 -2.41 -0.37 -14.15
CA TYR A 14 -1.67 -1.53 -14.66
C TYR A 14 -1.50 -2.66 -13.63
N THR A 15 -1.82 -2.42 -12.38
CA THR A 15 -1.71 -3.41 -11.29
C THR A 15 -3.07 -3.90 -10.79
N MET A 16 -4.16 -3.48 -11.44
CA MET A 16 -5.47 -4.02 -11.10
C MET A 16 -5.48 -5.53 -11.30
N PRO A 17 -5.84 -6.31 -10.28
CA PRO A 17 -5.94 -7.75 -10.40
C PRO A 17 -7.19 -8.15 -11.21
N THR A 18 -7.35 -9.43 -11.44
CA THR A 18 -8.65 -9.99 -11.80
C THR A 18 -9.66 -9.69 -10.71
N LEU A 19 -10.77 -9.04 -11.06
CA LEU A 19 -11.73 -8.53 -10.06
C LEU A 19 -12.76 -9.58 -9.62
N ALA A 20 -12.88 -10.69 -10.35
CA ALA A 20 -13.81 -11.76 -10.06
C ALA A 20 -13.14 -13.12 -10.19
N VAL A 21 -13.32 -13.96 -9.19
CA VAL A 21 -12.92 -15.37 -9.17
C VAL A 21 -14.12 -16.21 -8.72
N ASP A 22 -14.03 -17.54 -8.78
CA ASP A 22 -15.11 -18.38 -8.27
C ASP A 22 -15.38 -18.08 -6.78
N GLY A 23 -16.60 -17.72 -6.47
CA GLY A 23 -17.05 -17.42 -5.11
C GLY A 23 -16.58 -16.09 -4.52
N ALA A 24 -15.81 -15.24 -5.25
CA ALA A 24 -15.31 -13.99 -4.68
C ALA A 24 -15.21 -12.84 -5.69
N LEU A 25 -15.39 -11.60 -5.16
CA LEU A 25 -15.19 -10.34 -5.86
C LEU A 25 -14.22 -9.44 -5.08
N PHE A 26 -13.32 -8.78 -5.80
CA PHE A 26 -12.42 -7.78 -5.24
C PHE A 26 -12.98 -6.37 -5.46
N VAL A 27 -13.05 -5.57 -4.40
CA VAL A 27 -13.63 -4.23 -4.43
C VAL A 27 -12.70 -3.20 -3.77
N GLY A 28 -12.84 -1.93 -4.14
CA GLY A 28 -12.11 -0.84 -3.52
C GLY A 28 -10.60 -0.99 -3.58
N ASP A 29 -9.93 -0.66 -2.48
CA ASP A 29 -8.48 -0.66 -2.40
C ASP A 29 -7.85 -2.04 -2.56
N SER A 30 -8.55 -3.11 -2.14
CA SER A 30 -8.11 -4.50 -2.37
C SER A 30 -7.99 -4.86 -3.85
N ALA A 31 -8.70 -4.13 -4.71
CA ALA A 31 -8.64 -4.24 -6.16
C ALA A 31 -7.69 -3.22 -6.81
N SER A 32 -6.82 -2.56 -6.03
CA SER A 32 -5.92 -1.50 -6.50
C SER A 32 -6.63 -0.29 -7.13
N LEU A 33 -7.83 0.03 -6.64
CA LEU A 33 -8.70 1.06 -7.20
C LEU A 33 -8.55 2.44 -6.51
N LEU A 34 -7.42 2.66 -5.84
CA LEU A 34 -7.03 4.00 -5.42
C LEU A 34 -6.57 4.81 -6.63
N ASN A 35 -7.18 5.96 -6.86
CA ASN A 35 -6.72 6.89 -7.91
C ASN A 35 -5.41 7.56 -7.44
N THR A 36 -4.27 7.12 -7.96
CA THR A 36 -2.94 7.57 -7.55
C THR A 36 -2.65 9.02 -7.88
N GLN A 37 -3.28 9.58 -8.93
CA GLN A 37 -3.12 10.98 -9.31
C GLN A 37 -3.80 11.93 -8.30
N ARG A 38 -4.96 11.53 -7.77
CA ARG A 38 -5.78 12.33 -6.86
C ARG A 38 -5.62 11.93 -5.41
N LEU A 39 -5.00 10.80 -5.13
CA LEU A 39 -4.94 10.16 -3.81
C LEU A 39 -6.34 9.97 -3.21
N LYS A 40 -7.30 9.58 -4.04
CA LYS A 40 -8.70 9.39 -3.68
C LYS A 40 -9.16 7.98 -4.05
N GLY A 41 -9.76 7.26 -3.08
CA GLY A 41 -10.25 5.90 -3.24
C GLY A 41 -11.69 5.69 -2.76
N ILE A 42 -12.23 6.58 -1.90
CA ILE A 42 -13.54 6.38 -1.28
C ILE A 42 -14.64 6.23 -2.34
N HIS A 43 -14.71 7.13 -3.32
CA HIS A 43 -15.74 7.10 -4.36
C HIS A 43 -15.64 5.87 -5.27
N THR A 44 -14.42 5.39 -5.55
CA THR A 44 -14.19 4.16 -6.31
C THR A 44 -14.55 2.93 -5.49
N ALA A 45 -14.23 2.90 -4.19
CA ALA A 45 -14.62 1.84 -3.28
C ALA A 45 -16.14 1.73 -3.15
N MET A 46 -16.83 2.86 -2.94
CA MET A 46 -18.29 2.90 -2.88
C MET A 46 -18.93 2.41 -4.19
N LYS A 47 -18.45 2.92 -5.34
CA LYS A 47 -19.01 2.52 -6.64
C LYS A 47 -18.76 1.05 -6.94
N THR A 48 -17.59 0.51 -6.64
CA THR A 48 -17.32 -0.92 -6.81
C THR A 48 -18.15 -1.78 -5.86
N GLY A 49 -18.36 -1.35 -4.62
CA GLY A 49 -19.28 -2.02 -3.69
C GLY A 49 -20.69 -2.12 -4.23
N MET A 50 -21.23 -1.02 -4.81
CA MET A 50 -22.55 -1.02 -5.45
C MET A 50 -22.63 -2.00 -6.64
N LEU A 51 -21.63 -1.97 -7.53
CA LEU A 51 -21.58 -2.85 -8.70
C LEU A 51 -21.39 -4.33 -8.32
N ALA A 52 -20.66 -4.58 -7.24
CA ALA A 52 -20.51 -5.92 -6.67
C ALA A 52 -21.84 -6.42 -6.11
N ALA A 53 -22.54 -5.61 -5.32
CA ALA A 53 -23.85 -5.95 -4.76
C ALA A 53 -24.85 -6.32 -5.87
N GLU A 54 -24.96 -5.49 -6.92
CA GLU A 54 -25.80 -5.80 -8.08
C GLU A 54 -25.43 -7.13 -8.76
N THR A 55 -24.16 -7.51 -8.75
CA THR A 55 -23.70 -8.76 -9.38
C THR A 55 -23.94 -9.95 -8.45
N ILE A 56 -23.79 -9.75 -7.13
CA ILE A 56 -24.08 -10.78 -6.13
C ILE A 56 -25.57 -11.12 -6.14
N ILE A 57 -26.46 -10.13 -6.26
CA ILE A 57 -27.91 -10.37 -6.37
C ILE A 57 -28.20 -11.28 -7.57
N LEU A 58 -27.62 -10.97 -8.74
CA LEU A 58 -27.78 -11.82 -9.93
C LEU A 58 -27.23 -13.23 -9.72
N ALA A 59 -26.08 -13.36 -9.05
CA ALA A 59 -25.48 -14.67 -8.77
C ALA A 59 -26.34 -15.50 -7.81
N LEU A 60 -27.00 -14.85 -6.84
CA LEU A 60 -27.96 -15.49 -5.95
C LEU A 60 -29.24 -15.95 -6.70
N GLU A 61 -29.74 -15.12 -7.60
CA GLU A 61 -30.91 -15.48 -8.43
C GLU A 61 -30.62 -16.61 -9.41
N GLU A 62 -29.39 -16.61 -9.98
CA GLU A 62 -28.97 -17.66 -10.94
C GLU A 62 -28.41 -18.92 -10.24
N GLU A 63 -28.26 -18.89 -8.91
CA GLU A 63 -27.55 -19.91 -8.09
C GLU A 63 -26.16 -20.28 -8.65
N ASP A 64 -25.49 -19.31 -9.33
CA ASP A 64 -24.20 -19.51 -9.98
C ASP A 64 -23.16 -18.51 -9.44
N TYR A 65 -22.27 -19.02 -8.59
CA TYR A 65 -21.19 -18.25 -7.97
C TYR A 65 -19.85 -18.44 -8.70
N THR A 66 -19.87 -19.05 -9.87
CA THR A 66 -18.66 -19.22 -10.67
C THR A 66 -18.24 -17.89 -11.31
N ARG A 67 -17.00 -17.84 -11.74
CA ARG A 67 -16.46 -16.71 -12.47
C ARG A 67 -17.29 -16.35 -13.71
N ARG A 68 -17.99 -17.29 -14.30
CA ARG A 68 -18.88 -17.06 -15.44
C ARG A 68 -19.90 -15.97 -15.13
N THR A 69 -20.63 -16.08 -14.04
CA THR A 69 -21.62 -15.09 -13.61
C THR A 69 -20.94 -13.89 -12.94
N LEU A 70 -19.97 -14.12 -12.07
CA LEU A 70 -19.30 -13.04 -11.34
C LEU A 70 -18.47 -12.10 -12.22
N SER A 71 -17.99 -12.52 -13.40
CA SER A 71 -17.30 -11.65 -14.37
C SER A 71 -18.18 -10.53 -14.95
N LYS A 72 -19.52 -10.61 -14.79
CA LYS A 72 -20.43 -9.49 -15.09
C LYS A 72 -20.02 -8.22 -14.30
N TYR A 73 -19.48 -8.39 -13.09
CA TYR A 73 -18.92 -7.29 -12.29
C TYR A 73 -17.75 -6.59 -12.99
N GLU A 74 -16.79 -7.33 -13.53
CA GLU A 74 -15.65 -6.75 -14.27
C GLU A 74 -16.15 -5.91 -15.47
N SER A 75 -17.16 -6.40 -16.16
CA SER A 75 -17.78 -5.69 -17.28
C SER A 75 -18.46 -4.40 -16.85
N LYS A 76 -19.14 -4.40 -15.70
CA LYS A 76 -19.76 -3.20 -15.11
C LYS A 76 -18.69 -2.18 -14.69
N VAL A 77 -17.62 -2.62 -14.02
CA VAL A 77 -16.50 -1.76 -13.62
C VAL A 77 -15.86 -1.12 -14.85
N LYS A 78 -15.59 -1.90 -15.90
CA LYS A 78 -14.99 -1.41 -17.15
C LYS A 78 -15.86 -0.36 -17.86
N LYS A 79 -17.18 -0.44 -17.76
CA LYS A 79 -18.11 0.54 -18.34
C LYS A 79 -18.35 1.76 -17.45
N SER A 80 -17.89 1.74 -16.20
CA SER A 80 -18.12 2.79 -15.22
C SER A 80 -17.14 3.94 -15.32
N LEU A 81 -17.35 4.98 -14.50
CA LEU A 81 -16.43 6.10 -14.32
C LEU A 81 -15.05 5.67 -13.78
N ILE A 82 -15.01 4.57 -13.02
CA ILE A 82 -13.79 4.04 -12.41
C ILE A 82 -12.75 3.75 -13.48
N HIS A 83 -13.11 2.97 -14.49
CA HIS A 83 -12.18 2.64 -15.57
C HIS A 83 -11.67 3.88 -16.30
N ARG A 84 -12.54 4.86 -16.56
CA ARG A 84 -12.13 6.11 -17.24
C ARG A 84 -11.14 6.91 -16.42
N GLU A 85 -11.37 7.05 -15.11
CA GLU A 85 -10.46 7.76 -14.22
C GLU A 85 -9.11 7.07 -14.10
N HIS A 86 -9.12 5.76 -13.89
CA HIS A 86 -7.88 4.98 -13.78
C HIS A 86 -7.11 4.95 -15.10
N PHE A 87 -7.81 4.84 -16.23
CA PHE A 87 -7.18 4.90 -17.55
C PHE A 87 -6.52 6.27 -17.79
N ALA A 88 -7.18 7.35 -17.44
CA ALA A 88 -6.62 8.69 -17.59
C ALA A 88 -5.38 8.90 -16.70
N ALA A 89 -5.35 8.32 -15.51
CA ALA A 89 -4.25 8.43 -14.55
C ALA A 89 -3.16 7.35 -14.72
N ARG A 90 -3.29 6.43 -15.66
CA ARG A 90 -2.53 5.17 -15.71
C ARG A 90 -1.00 5.29 -15.74
N ASN A 91 -0.47 6.40 -16.27
CA ASN A 91 0.98 6.63 -16.35
C ASN A 91 1.47 7.68 -15.33
N PHE A 92 0.62 8.11 -14.39
CA PHE A 92 0.95 9.20 -13.48
C PHE A 92 2.11 8.85 -12.54
N SER A 93 2.06 7.67 -11.90
CA SER A 93 3.12 7.19 -11.01
C SER A 93 4.44 7.01 -11.76
N GLN A 94 4.38 6.54 -13.01
CA GLN A 94 5.52 6.38 -13.90
C GLN A 94 6.15 7.72 -14.25
N ALA A 95 5.33 8.73 -14.53
CA ALA A 95 5.81 10.08 -14.78
C ALA A 95 6.52 10.66 -13.55
N LEU A 96 5.98 10.43 -12.35
CA LEU A 96 6.59 10.87 -11.09
C LEU A 96 7.93 10.19 -10.81
N SER A 97 8.13 8.97 -11.24
CA SER A 97 9.39 8.23 -11.06
C SER A 97 10.54 8.72 -11.95
N LYS A 98 10.26 9.49 -12.99
CA LYS A 98 11.28 10.05 -13.88
C LYS A 98 12.02 11.22 -13.21
N LYS A 99 13.29 11.42 -13.60
CA LYS A 99 14.15 12.47 -13.03
C LYS A 99 14.20 13.71 -13.96
N GLY A 100 14.50 14.85 -13.35
CA GLY A 100 14.73 16.10 -14.05
C GLY A 100 13.55 16.62 -14.87
N LEU A 101 13.83 17.30 -15.99
CA LEU A 101 12.83 17.92 -16.86
C LEU A 101 11.89 16.91 -17.53
N LEU A 102 12.35 15.69 -17.77
CA LEU A 102 11.56 14.62 -18.39
C LEU A 102 10.31 14.29 -17.59
N LYS A 103 10.36 14.43 -16.27
CA LYS A 103 9.20 14.28 -15.37
C LYS A 103 8.06 15.22 -15.77
N PHE A 104 8.36 16.49 -15.96
CA PHE A 104 7.35 17.51 -16.27
C PHE A 104 6.79 17.36 -17.68
N VAL A 105 7.66 17.03 -18.65
CA VAL A 105 7.24 16.74 -20.03
C VAL A 105 6.28 15.54 -20.07
N HIS A 106 6.61 14.47 -19.36
CA HIS A 106 5.77 13.28 -19.28
C HIS A 106 4.43 13.58 -18.57
N LEU A 107 4.47 14.34 -17.46
CA LEU A 107 3.26 14.77 -16.76
C LEU A 107 2.35 15.64 -17.65
N GLY A 108 2.94 16.59 -18.38
CA GLY A 108 2.21 17.43 -19.34
C GLY A 108 1.57 16.61 -20.46
N ALA A 109 2.31 15.69 -21.07
CA ALA A 109 1.81 14.78 -22.09
C ALA A 109 0.67 13.89 -21.56
N GLN A 110 0.81 13.39 -20.34
CA GLN A 110 -0.21 12.62 -19.66
C GLN A 110 -1.49 13.43 -19.42
N TYR A 111 -1.34 14.66 -18.99
CA TYR A 111 -2.47 15.57 -18.70
C TYR A 111 -3.24 15.90 -19.99
N VAL A 112 -2.54 16.33 -21.03
CA VAL A 112 -3.15 16.72 -22.32
C VAL A 112 -3.80 15.54 -23.04
N SER A 113 -3.15 14.38 -23.04
CA SER A 113 -3.65 13.19 -23.75
C SER A 113 -4.71 12.40 -22.96
N HIS A 114 -4.97 12.74 -21.70
CA HIS A 114 -5.77 11.92 -20.77
C HIS A 114 -5.30 10.45 -20.76
N GLY A 115 -3.99 10.25 -20.82
CA GLY A 115 -3.35 8.94 -20.89
C GLY A 115 -3.40 8.25 -22.27
N LYS A 116 -4.09 8.79 -23.26
CA LYS A 116 -4.16 8.20 -24.59
C LYS A 116 -2.80 8.25 -25.28
N GLY A 117 -2.47 7.18 -26.02
CA GLY A 117 -1.20 7.09 -26.75
C GLY A 117 0.02 6.77 -25.88
N LEU A 118 -0.03 6.98 -24.57
CA LEU A 118 1.04 6.65 -23.64
C LEU A 118 0.76 5.29 -22.98
N LYS A 119 1.74 4.40 -23.04
CA LYS A 119 1.71 3.11 -22.35
C LYS A 119 3.06 2.89 -21.68
N ASP A 120 3.10 3.10 -20.39
CA ASP A 120 4.32 3.01 -19.58
C ASP A 120 4.03 2.21 -18.29
N PRO A 121 3.86 0.88 -18.37
CA PRO A 121 3.62 0.05 -17.20
C PRO A 121 4.86 0.03 -16.31
N LEU A 122 4.67 0.08 -14.99
CA LEU A 122 5.75 -0.13 -14.05
C LEU A 122 6.19 -1.61 -14.10
N PRO A 123 7.49 -1.88 -14.03
CA PRO A 123 7.96 -3.25 -13.87
C PRO A 123 7.50 -3.79 -12.51
N ILE A 124 7.07 -5.04 -12.49
CA ILE A 124 6.79 -5.75 -11.23
C ILE A 124 8.12 -6.01 -10.55
N ARG A 125 8.30 -5.45 -9.36
CA ARG A 125 9.49 -5.64 -8.52
C ARG A 125 9.04 -5.94 -7.09
N ALA A 126 9.79 -6.77 -6.40
CA ALA A 126 9.59 -6.97 -4.97
C ALA A 126 9.98 -5.69 -4.22
N ASP A 127 9.13 -5.22 -3.31
CA ASP A 127 9.35 -3.95 -2.60
C ASP A 127 10.67 -3.94 -1.82
N HIS A 128 11.04 -5.07 -1.21
CA HIS A 128 12.30 -5.21 -0.49
C HIS A 128 13.54 -5.01 -1.39
N ALA A 129 13.44 -5.24 -2.70
CA ALA A 129 14.55 -5.02 -3.63
C ALA A 129 14.91 -3.54 -3.81
N THR A 130 14.07 -2.63 -3.33
CA THR A 130 14.35 -1.18 -3.33
C THR A 130 15.10 -0.73 -2.07
N LEU A 131 15.19 -1.59 -1.06
CA LEU A 131 15.87 -1.29 0.16
C LEU A 131 17.39 -1.17 -0.11
N LYS A 132 17.97 -0.04 0.30
CA LYS A 132 19.41 0.18 0.14
C LYS A 132 20.14 -0.33 1.36
N GLN A 133 21.23 -1.06 1.15
CA GLN A 133 22.13 -1.41 2.23
C GLN A 133 22.74 -0.16 2.85
N MET A 134 22.72 -0.10 4.16
CA MET A 134 23.41 0.90 4.94
C MET A 134 24.77 0.30 5.30
N ASN A 135 25.86 0.85 4.80
CA ASN A 135 27.20 0.44 5.25
C ASN A 135 27.41 0.93 6.69
N VAL A 136 27.08 0.06 7.64
CA VAL A 136 27.34 0.31 9.06
C VAL A 136 28.86 0.38 9.24
N GLY A 137 29.39 1.56 9.59
CA GLY A 137 30.83 1.80 9.74
C GLY A 137 31.41 2.87 8.81
N ARG A 138 30.69 3.32 7.78
CA ARG A 138 30.95 4.63 7.17
C ARG A 138 30.01 5.64 7.82
N GLU A 139 30.55 6.76 8.27
CA GLU A 139 29.87 7.92 8.87
C GLU A 139 28.73 8.47 8.00
N THR A 140 27.72 7.66 7.76
CA THR A 140 26.43 8.17 7.36
C THR A 140 25.73 8.50 8.67
N GLU A 141 25.57 9.78 8.97
CA GLU A 141 24.62 10.24 9.97
C GLU A 141 23.28 9.57 9.64
N VAL A 142 23.03 8.46 10.31
CA VAL A 142 21.69 7.87 10.30
C VAL A 142 20.84 8.93 10.98
N ASN A 143 20.00 9.58 10.21
CA ASN A 143 19.07 10.57 10.72
C ASN A 143 18.06 9.83 11.61
N ILE A 144 18.51 9.52 12.82
CA ILE A 144 17.66 8.91 13.85
C ILE A 144 16.67 10.01 14.23
N PRO A 145 15.37 9.73 14.13
CA PRO A 145 14.38 10.69 14.54
C PRO A 145 14.69 11.17 15.96
N ARG A 146 14.79 12.48 16.13
CA ARG A 146 15.06 13.06 17.43
C ARG A 146 13.90 12.77 18.36
N THR A 147 14.16 12.10 19.45
CA THR A 147 13.17 11.80 20.49
C THR A 147 12.86 13.00 21.39
N ASP A 148 13.75 14.00 21.37
CA ASP A 148 13.66 15.24 22.16
C ASP A 148 12.63 16.24 21.63
N ILE A 149 11.98 15.94 20.49
CA ILE A 149 10.89 16.76 19.94
C ILE A 149 9.52 16.40 20.53
N PHE A 150 9.42 15.31 21.25
CA PHE A 150 8.14 14.87 21.84
C PHE A 150 7.92 15.60 23.17
N ASP A 151 6.91 16.47 23.22
CA ASP A 151 6.52 17.25 24.39
C ASP A 151 5.45 16.55 25.26
N GLY A 152 4.88 15.46 24.76
CA GLY A 152 3.82 14.70 25.43
C GLY A 152 2.43 15.32 25.33
N GLU A 153 2.30 16.53 24.77
CA GLU A 153 1.03 17.25 24.62
C GLU A 153 0.60 17.35 23.15
N LEU A 154 1.38 18.07 22.34
CA LEU A 154 1.12 18.24 20.90
C LEU A 154 1.88 17.23 20.04
N TYR A 155 3.08 16.89 20.47
CA TYR A 155 3.95 15.91 19.82
C TYR A 155 4.17 14.73 20.72
N VAL A 156 3.43 13.66 20.47
CA VAL A 156 3.53 12.42 21.22
C VAL A 156 4.39 11.40 20.48
N ASP A 157 5.08 10.53 21.24
CA ASP A 157 5.78 9.38 20.69
C ASP A 157 4.83 8.35 20.04
N LYS A 158 5.39 7.37 19.33
CA LYS A 158 4.58 6.38 18.61
C LYS A 158 3.67 5.56 19.52
N LEU A 159 4.17 5.12 20.67
CA LEU A 159 3.40 4.29 21.61
C LEU A 159 2.24 5.07 22.20
N THR A 160 2.49 6.29 22.65
CA THR A 160 1.44 7.20 23.11
C THR A 160 0.41 7.48 22.01
N GLY A 161 0.87 7.67 20.77
CA GLY A 161 0.00 7.87 19.59
C GLY A 161 -0.90 6.67 19.33
N VAL A 162 -0.37 5.45 19.42
CA VAL A 162 -1.15 4.21 19.28
C VAL A 162 -2.19 4.09 20.40
N TYR A 163 -1.79 4.34 21.64
CA TYR A 163 -2.71 4.33 22.78
C TYR A 163 -3.85 5.33 22.60
N LEU A 164 -3.54 6.57 22.25
CA LEU A 164 -4.54 7.62 22.01
C LEU A 164 -5.43 7.37 20.79
N SER A 165 -5.02 6.51 19.85
CA SER A 165 -5.85 6.13 18.72
C SER A 165 -7.06 5.27 19.09
N GLY A 166 -7.07 4.70 20.31
CA GLY A 166 -8.11 3.80 20.78
C GLY A 166 -8.18 2.48 19.99
N THR A 167 -7.10 2.11 19.29
CA THR A 167 -7.03 0.85 18.54
C THR A 167 -7.16 -0.33 19.52
N GLN A 168 -8.13 -1.19 19.25
CA GLN A 168 -8.34 -2.41 20.01
C GLN A 168 -8.26 -3.62 19.08
N HIS A 169 -7.71 -4.70 19.57
CA HIS A 169 -7.63 -5.98 18.87
C HIS A 169 -7.85 -7.12 19.85
N VAL A 170 -8.08 -8.31 19.32
CA VAL A 170 -8.28 -9.51 20.13
C VAL A 170 -6.91 -10.00 20.58
N GLU A 171 -6.59 -9.86 21.86
CA GLU A 171 -5.25 -10.15 22.40
C GLU A 171 -4.93 -11.64 22.50
N ASP A 172 -5.95 -12.49 22.59
CA ASP A 172 -5.82 -13.94 22.71
C ASP A 172 -5.74 -14.66 21.35
N GLN A 173 -5.71 -13.92 20.22
CA GLN A 173 -5.52 -14.54 18.91
C GLN A 173 -4.07 -15.01 18.71
N PRO A 174 -3.86 -16.09 17.93
CA PRO A 174 -2.52 -16.53 17.59
C PRO A 174 -1.69 -15.45 16.91
N CYS A 175 -0.40 -15.38 17.22
CA CYS A 175 0.50 -14.45 16.56
C CYS A 175 0.57 -14.77 15.04
N HIS A 176 0.23 -13.79 14.21
CA HIS A 176 0.25 -13.92 12.74
C HIS A 176 1.62 -13.60 12.12
N LEU A 177 2.54 -13.05 12.93
CA LEU A 177 3.91 -12.76 12.50
C LEU A 177 4.83 -13.88 12.98
N ILE A 178 5.47 -14.57 12.05
CA ILE A 178 6.42 -15.63 12.32
C ILE A 178 7.79 -15.16 11.87
N VAL A 179 8.75 -15.13 12.78
CA VAL A 179 10.16 -14.89 12.48
C VAL A 179 10.84 -16.25 12.39
N HIS A 180 11.16 -16.68 11.17
CA HIS A 180 11.75 -18.00 10.93
C HIS A 180 13.21 -18.12 11.34
N ASP A 181 13.92 -16.99 11.33
CA ASP A 181 15.35 -16.91 11.63
C ASP A 181 15.63 -15.65 12.44
N THR A 182 15.77 -15.82 13.74
CA THR A 182 16.07 -14.73 14.68
C THR A 182 17.54 -14.29 14.62
N ASP A 183 18.45 -15.21 14.22
CA ASP A 183 19.86 -14.88 14.10
C ASP A 183 20.11 -13.88 12.96
N LEU A 184 19.24 -13.90 11.94
CA LEU A 184 19.28 -12.91 10.87
C LEU A 184 19.10 -11.48 11.40
N CYS A 185 18.32 -11.30 12.44
CA CYS A 185 18.02 -9.98 13.01
C CYS A 185 19.27 -9.36 13.68
N SER A 186 20.03 -10.15 14.42
CA SER A 186 21.24 -9.73 15.14
C SER A 186 22.49 -9.68 14.26
N THR A 187 22.48 -10.38 13.13
CA THR A 187 23.62 -10.45 12.22
C THR A 187 23.42 -9.56 10.99
N ARG A 188 23.10 -10.19 9.86
CA ARG A 188 23.03 -9.55 8.55
C ARG A 188 22.04 -8.39 8.49
N CYS A 189 20.86 -8.54 9.07
CA CYS A 189 19.84 -7.49 9.02
C CYS A 189 20.29 -6.24 9.76
N TYR A 190 20.89 -6.41 10.94
CA TYR A 190 21.49 -5.30 11.68
C TYR A 190 22.62 -4.64 10.91
N GLN A 191 23.58 -5.45 10.42
CA GLN A 191 24.79 -4.93 9.76
C GLN A 191 24.49 -4.22 8.43
N GLU A 192 23.57 -4.77 7.64
CA GLU A 192 23.27 -4.24 6.32
C GLU A 192 22.15 -3.18 6.32
N TYR A 193 21.19 -3.25 7.25
CA TYR A 193 19.96 -2.46 7.20
C TYR A 193 19.55 -1.81 8.51
N LEU A 194 20.29 -2.04 9.62
CA LEU A 194 19.98 -1.52 10.97
C LEU A 194 18.54 -1.86 11.43
N ASN A 195 18.10 -3.09 11.20
CA ASN A 195 16.80 -3.58 11.62
C ASN A 195 15.63 -2.62 11.28
N PRO A 196 15.31 -2.42 10.01
CA PRO A 196 14.35 -1.40 9.57
C PRO A 196 12.95 -1.57 10.18
N CYS A 197 12.58 -2.78 10.63
CA CYS A 197 11.32 -3.05 11.31
C CYS A 197 11.14 -2.20 12.57
N THR A 198 12.21 -1.85 13.28
CA THR A 198 12.15 -0.97 14.47
C THR A 198 11.77 0.47 14.12
N ARG A 199 11.85 0.86 12.85
CA ARG A 199 11.64 2.23 12.38
C ARG A 199 10.38 2.40 11.57
N PHE A 200 10.09 1.47 10.64
CA PHE A 200 8.92 1.60 9.79
C PHE A 200 7.62 1.10 10.45
N CYS A 201 7.72 0.34 11.53
CA CYS A 201 6.52 -0.11 12.24
C CYS A 201 5.78 1.10 12.85
N PRO A 202 4.53 1.36 12.46
CA PRO A 202 3.78 2.51 12.97
C PRO A 202 3.36 2.34 14.42
N ALA A 203 3.31 1.09 14.91
CA ALA A 203 2.93 0.75 16.29
C ALA A 203 4.13 0.47 17.20
N GLN A 204 5.36 0.60 16.68
CA GLN A 204 6.61 0.33 17.43
C GLN A 204 6.61 -1.06 18.12
N VAL A 205 6.13 -2.08 17.40
CA VAL A 205 6.01 -3.46 17.92
C VAL A 205 7.39 -4.11 18.09
N TYR A 206 8.37 -3.70 17.26
CA TYR A 206 9.69 -4.32 17.24
C TYR A 206 10.70 -3.43 17.94
N GLU A 207 11.38 -4.01 18.89
CA GLU A 207 12.52 -3.42 19.60
C GLU A 207 13.75 -4.31 19.45
N VAL A 208 14.92 -3.70 19.38
CA VAL A 208 16.21 -4.38 19.52
C VAL A 208 16.80 -3.94 20.85
N ILE A 209 16.97 -4.90 21.72
CA ILE A 209 17.59 -4.70 23.03
C ILE A 209 18.97 -5.35 23.02
N GLU A 210 19.94 -4.71 23.61
CA GLU A 210 21.26 -5.33 23.83
C GLU A 210 21.13 -6.42 24.91
N ALA A 211 21.70 -7.59 24.62
CA ALA A 211 21.74 -8.64 25.63
C ALA A 211 22.60 -8.20 26.82
N PRO A 212 22.25 -8.60 28.05
CA PRO A 212 23.02 -8.20 29.25
C PRO A 212 24.48 -8.62 29.23
N ASP A 213 24.81 -9.61 28.40
CA ASP A 213 26.16 -10.21 28.33
C ASP A 213 27.00 -9.72 27.13
N GLY A 214 26.57 -8.70 26.41
CA GLY A 214 27.32 -8.01 25.33
C GLY A 214 27.17 -8.64 23.97
#